data_0258d66e6e514f934b9d22191aafa89d
#
_entry.id   0258d66e6e514f934b9d22191aafa89d
#
_cell.length_a   1.000
_cell.length_b   1.000
_cell.length_c   1.000
_cell.angle_alpha   90.00
_cell.angle_beta   90.00
_cell.angle_gamma   90.00
#
_symmetry.space_group_name_H-M   'P 1'
#
loop_
_entity.id
_entity.type
_entity.pdbx_description
1 polymer ?
#
loop_
_entity_poly.entity_id
_entity_poly.type
_entity_poly.pdbx_seq_one_letter_code
_entity_poly.pdbx_strand_id
1 'polypeptide(L)'
;YPEEEPIVNLFMNYETLGELQPRESGIFEFMKALPLFAEQEGVGFCTPTEAISKLKPVDMLSVPYPMSWADEARDTSAWLGNTLQNEAFRKLYSVAERVRLCDDRRLKQDWYYLQASDHFYYMCTKYLSDGAVHSHYSPYDSPYEAFTNYMNVLSDFIVRVEAQYPESIENEELNALLTTIRNQSAEIELSLIHISEP
;
A
#
# COMPACT_ATOMS: atom_id res chain seq x y z
N TYR A 1 8.92 32.94 -2.81
CA TYR A 1 8.49 32.20 -1.60
C TYR A 1 8.07 33.20 -0.54
N PRO A 2 6.95 32.97 0.17
CA PRO A 2 6.68 33.76 1.37
C PRO A 2 7.83 33.54 2.36
N GLU A 3 8.38 34.61 2.93
CA GLU A 3 9.46 34.53 3.94
C GLU A 3 9.09 33.68 5.18
N GLU A 4 7.81 33.28 5.26
CA GLU A 4 7.22 32.56 6.38
C GLU A 4 7.24 31.00 6.20
N GLU A 5 7.56 30.49 5.00
CA GLU A 5 7.60 29.03 4.76
C GLU A 5 9.03 28.50 4.71
N PRO A 6 9.54 27.95 5.82
CA PRO A 6 10.94 27.54 5.92
C PRO A 6 11.25 26.22 5.21
N ILE A 7 10.24 25.52 4.67
CA ILE A 7 10.40 24.21 4.03
C ILE A 7 9.47 24.03 2.84
N VAL A 8 9.97 23.38 1.79
CA VAL A 8 9.21 22.93 0.63
C VAL A 8 9.36 21.43 0.50
N ASN A 9 8.23 20.73 0.41
CA ASN A 9 8.21 19.29 0.18
C ASN A 9 7.96 19.03 -1.31
N LEU A 10 8.81 18.20 -1.93
CA LEU A 10 8.65 17.76 -3.31
C LEU A 10 8.21 16.30 -3.32
N PHE A 11 7.05 16.04 -3.92
CA PHE A 11 6.51 14.71 -4.14
C PHE A 11 6.33 14.47 -5.63
N MET A 12 6.80 13.34 -6.11
CA MET A 12 6.59 12.94 -7.51
C MET A 12 6.58 11.43 -7.62
N ASN A 13 5.89 10.93 -8.62
CA ASN A 13 5.95 9.52 -8.98
C ASN A 13 7.32 9.20 -9.58
N TYR A 14 7.83 8.01 -9.30
CA TYR A 14 9.16 7.59 -9.75
C TYR A 14 9.22 7.40 -11.27
N GLU A 15 8.12 6.98 -11.91
CA GLU A 15 7.97 6.86 -13.35
C GLU A 15 8.09 8.20 -14.10
N THR A 16 8.04 9.32 -13.39
CA THR A 16 8.40 10.62 -13.97
C THR A 16 9.80 10.60 -14.59
N LEU A 17 10.71 9.82 -13.99
CA LEU A 17 12.11 9.76 -14.38
C LEU A 17 12.35 8.60 -15.36
N GLY A 18 12.21 8.87 -16.64
CA GLY A 18 12.55 7.95 -17.72
C GLY A 18 11.36 7.37 -18.49
N GLU A 19 10.16 7.35 -17.89
CA GLU A 19 8.95 6.89 -18.54
C GLU A 19 8.08 8.07 -19.00
N LEU A 20 7.55 8.88 -18.08
CA LEU A 20 6.77 10.08 -18.44
C LEU A 20 7.64 11.17 -19.03
N GLN A 21 8.86 11.31 -18.53
CA GLN A 21 9.89 12.18 -19.07
C GLN A 21 11.06 11.34 -19.58
N PRO A 22 11.10 11.00 -20.87
CA PRO A 22 12.15 10.16 -21.43
C PRO A 22 13.51 10.88 -21.36
N ARG A 23 14.59 10.12 -21.57
CA ARG A 23 15.96 10.64 -21.48
C ARG A 23 16.19 11.87 -22.35
N GLU A 24 15.59 11.89 -23.52
CA GLU A 24 15.70 12.95 -24.54
C GLU A 24 15.06 14.27 -24.08
N SER A 25 14.17 14.23 -23.05
CA SER A 25 13.60 15.44 -22.45
C SER A 25 14.61 16.25 -21.64
N GLY A 26 15.77 15.65 -21.30
CA GLY A 26 16.76 16.27 -20.45
C GLY A 26 16.49 16.14 -18.94
N ILE A 27 15.47 15.35 -18.54
CA ILE A 27 15.07 15.21 -17.13
C ILE A 27 16.21 14.75 -16.23
N PHE A 28 17.07 13.84 -16.68
CA PHE A 28 18.19 13.36 -15.88
C PHE A 28 19.27 14.42 -15.68
N GLU A 29 19.54 15.25 -16.68
CA GLU A 29 20.48 16.37 -16.56
C GLU A 29 19.90 17.46 -15.66
N PHE A 30 18.59 17.71 -15.76
CA PHE A 30 17.88 18.60 -14.82
C PHE A 30 18.03 18.10 -13.38
N MET A 31 17.74 16.80 -13.12
CA MET A 31 17.85 16.24 -11.76
C MET A 31 19.26 16.26 -11.21
N LYS A 32 20.28 16.12 -12.05
CA LYS A 32 21.68 16.30 -11.64
C LYS A 32 22.01 17.75 -11.26
N ALA A 33 21.46 18.69 -12.00
CA ALA A 33 21.74 20.11 -11.81
C ALA A 33 20.93 20.72 -10.67
N LEU A 34 19.75 20.18 -10.38
CA LEU A 34 18.80 20.70 -9.38
C LEU A 34 19.45 20.99 -8.00
N PRO A 35 20.23 20.07 -7.39
CA PRO A 35 20.85 20.36 -6.09
C PRO A 35 21.80 21.56 -6.11
N LEU A 36 22.59 21.67 -7.17
CA LEU A 36 23.56 22.76 -7.31
C LEU A 36 22.88 24.13 -7.47
N PHE A 37 21.85 24.18 -8.31
CA PHE A 37 21.10 25.42 -8.51
C PHE A 37 20.31 25.80 -7.25
N ALA A 38 19.70 24.84 -6.57
CA ALA A 38 19.01 25.10 -5.32
C ALA A 38 19.95 25.71 -4.27
N GLU A 39 21.15 25.15 -4.12
CA GLU A 39 22.16 25.65 -3.20
C GLU A 39 22.61 27.08 -3.57
N GLN A 40 22.77 27.37 -4.86
CA GLN A 40 23.11 28.74 -5.34
C GLN A 40 22.01 29.76 -5.00
N GLU A 41 20.75 29.33 -5.00
CA GLU A 41 19.59 30.15 -4.61
C GLU A 41 19.34 30.14 -3.09
N GLY A 42 20.23 29.59 -2.29
CA GLY A 42 20.12 29.53 -0.83
C GLY A 42 19.16 28.47 -0.30
N VAL A 43 18.74 27.53 -1.14
CA VAL A 43 17.84 26.43 -0.76
C VAL A 43 18.66 25.16 -0.48
N GLY A 44 18.69 24.74 0.77
CA GLY A 44 19.35 23.50 1.20
C GLY A 44 18.42 22.29 1.14
N PHE A 45 19.02 21.10 1.18
CA PHE A 45 18.28 19.85 1.30
C PHE A 45 18.42 19.30 2.71
N CYS A 46 17.35 18.68 3.22
CA CYS A 46 17.38 18.01 4.51
C CYS A 46 16.52 16.74 4.47
N THR A 47 16.83 15.82 5.36
CA THR A 47 15.98 14.65 5.61
C THR A 47 14.76 15.05 6.44
N PRO A 48 13.64 14.26 6.41
CA PRO A 48 12.51 14.49 7.30
C PRO A 48 12.90 14.57 8.78
N THR A 49 13.84 13.74 9.24
CA THR A 49 14.35 13.76 10.62
C THR A 49 15.04 15.08 10.97
N GLU A 50 15.87 15.61 10.07
CA GLU A 50 16.50 16.91 10.26
C GLU A 50 15.48 18.05 10.27
N ALA A 51 14.47 17.99 9.39
CA ALA A 51 13.40 18.98 9.38
C ALA A 51 12.64 18.99 10.70
N ILE A 52 12.21 17.83 11.20
CA ILE A 52 11.50 17.72 12.50
C ILE A 52 12.35 18.19 13.66
N SER A 53 13.66 17.96 13.64
CA SER A 53 14.56 18.43 14.71
C SER A 53 14.76 19.95 14.76
N LYS A 54 14.61 20.63 13.62
CA LYS A 54 14.85 22.07 13.47
C LYS A 54 13.59 22.93 13.48
N LEU A 55 12.49 22.37 12.97
CA LEU A 55 11.23 23.09 12.78
C LEU A 55 10.20 22.64 13.82
N LYS A 56 9.40 23.59 14.30
CA LYS A 56 8.28 23.28 15.18
C LYS A 56 7.06 22.93 14.34
N PRO A 57 6.25 21.94 14.77
CA PRO A 57 4.94 21.73 14.16
C PRO A 57 4.10 22.99 14.22
N VAL A 58 3.45 23.32 13.12
CA VAL A 58 2.60 24.52 13.02
C VAL A 58 1.12 24.19 13.18
N ASP A 59 0.73 22.94 12.82
CA ASP A 59 -0.65 22.48 12.93
C ASP A 59 -0.70 20.94 12.91
N MET A 60 -1.90 20.40 13.09
CA MET A 60 -2.20 18.98 13.08
C MET A 60 -3.12 18.67 11.89
N LEU A 61 -2.64 17.80 10.98
CA LEU A 61 -3.43 17.32 9.85
C LEU A 61 -4.19 16.06 10.21
N SER A 62 -5.51 16.10 10.09
CA SER A 62 -6.36 14.92 10.23
C SER A 62 -6.87 14.46 8.86
N VAL A 63 -6.68 13.17 8.54
CA VAL A 63 -7.22 12.53 7.34
C VAL A 63 -8.21 11.44 7.78
N PRO A 64 -9.51 11.76 7.92
CA PRO A 64 -10.49 10.88 8.56
C PRO A 64 -10.97 9.73 7.66
N TYR A 65 -10.59 9.70 6.40
CA TYR A 65 -10.98 8.68 5.42
C TYR A 65 -9.83 8.34 4.49
N PRO A 66 -9.80 7.11 3.94
CA PRO A 66 -8.82 6.71 2.94
C PRO A 66 -8.92 7.58 1.68
N MET A 67 -7.77 8.05 1.21
CA MET A 67 -7.67 8.87 0.00
C MET A 67 -6.43 8.48 -0.79
N SER A 68 -6.43 8.81 -2.08
CA SER A 68 -5.31 8.58 -2.97
C SER A 68 -5.20 9.69 -4.01
N TRP A 69 -4.14 9.66 -4.80
CA TRP A 69 -3.94 10.54 -5.96
C TRP A 69 -4.18 9.81 -7.31
N ALA A 70 -4.64 8.56 -7.28
CA ALA A 70 -4.62 7.65 -8.42
C ALA A 70 -5.48 8.11 -9.62
N ASP A 71 -6.62 8.72 -9.37
CA ASP A 71 -7.53 9.22 -10.38
C ASP A 71 -8.31 10.45 -9.90
N GLU A 72 -9.26 10.94 -10.68
CA GLU A 72 -10.07 12.12 -10.34
C GLU A 72 -10.88 11.96 -9.06
N ALA A 73 -11.29 10.72 -8.71
CA ALA A 73 -12.07 10.46 -7.50
C ALA A 73 -11.28 10.67 -6.21
N ARG A 74 -9.94 10.63 -6.27
CA ARG A 74 -9.04 10.85 -5.12
C ARG A 74 -9.33 9.96 -3.91
N ASP A 75 -9.94 8.82 -4.14
CA ASP A 75 -10.31 7.81 -3.15
C ASP A 75 -9.61 6.47 -3.41
N THR A 76 -10.09 5.39 -2.80
CA THR A 76 -9.53 4.04 -2.97
C THR A 76 -10.19 3.23 -4.09
N SER A 77 -11.09 3.82 -4.86
CA SER A 77 -11.87 3.10 -5.85
C SER A 77 -11.08 2.60 -7.06
N ALA A 78 -9.86 3.07 -7.25
CA ALA A 78 -8.92 2.47 -8.21
C ALA A 78 -8.55 1.01 -7.85
N TRP A 79 -8.61 0.65 -6.57
CA TRP A 79 -8.26 -0.69 -6.05
C TRP A 79 -9.45 -1.45 -5.48
N LEU A 80 -10.50 -0.75 -5.00
CA LEU A 80 -11.64 -1.31 -4.28
C LEU A 80 -12.98 -0.77 -4.80
N GLY A 81 -13.02 -0.32 -6.06
CA GLY A 81 -14.17 0.38 -6.62
C GLY A 81 -15.23 -0.51 -7.25
N ASN A 82 -14.93 -1.77 -7.58
CA ASN A 82 -15.85 -2.67 -8.24
C ASN A 82 -16.00 -4.01 -7.51
N THR A 83 -16.93 -4.83 -7.97
CA THR A 83 -17.24 -6.13 -7.35
C THR A 83 -16.10 -7.13 -7.46
N LEU A 84 -15.35 -7.14 -8.57
CA LEU A 84 -14.21 -8.04 -8.79
C LEU A 84 -13.11 -7.76 -7.75
N GLN A 85 -12.74 -6.51 -7.64
CA GLN A 85 -11.74 -6.04 -6.67
C GLN A 85 -12.13 -6.37 -5.24
N ASN A 86 -13.37 -6.07 -4.87
CA ASN A 86 -13.89 -6.32 -3.52
C ASN A 86 -14.02 -7.81 -3.19
N GLU A 87 -14.35 -8.65 -4.18
CA GLU A 87 -14.39 -10.09 -3.99
C GLU A 87 -12.99 -10.66 -3.80
N ALA A 88 -12.04 -10.29 -4.65
CA ALA A 88 -10.64 -10.69 -4.54
C ALA A 88 -10.05 -10.29 -3.19
N PHE A 89 -10.27 -9.04 -2.77
CA PHE A 89 -9.81 -8.51 -1.49
C PHE A 89 -10.39 -9.28 -0.31
N ARG A 90 -11.72 -9.46 -0.26
CA ARG A 90 -12.37 -10.21 0.82
C ARG A 90 -11.88 -11.65 0.90
N LYS A 91 -11.74 -12.30 -0.25
CA LYS A 91 -11.28 -13.70 -0.31
C LYS A 91 -9.83 -13.83 0.12
N LEU A 92 -8.96 -12.90 -0.28
CA LEU A 92 -7.57 -12.84 0.20
C LEU A 92 -7.53 -12.78 1.73
N TYR A 93 -8.21 -11.79 2.31
CA TYR A 93 -8.16 -11.58 3.76
C TYR A 93 -8.98 -12.58 4.60
N SER A 94 -9.81 -13.43 3.97
CA SER A 94 -10.52 -14.50 4.69
C SER A 94 -9.59 -15.52 5.36
N VAL A 95 -8.37 -15.67 4.86
CA VAL A 95 -7.36 -16.59 5.41
C VAL A 95 -6.26 -15.89 6.20
N ALA A 96 -6.36 -14.58 6.42
CA ALA A 96 -5.31 -13.75 7.03
C ALA A 96 -4.85 -14.29 8.39
N GLU A 97 -5.78 -14.67 9.27
CA GLU A 97 -5.45 -15.20 10.60
C GLU A 97 -4.68 -16.53 10.51
N ARG A 98 -5.15 -17.43 9.64
CA ARG A 98 -4.47 -18.71 9.43
C ARG A 98 -3.05 -18.52 8.93
N VAL A 99 -2.84 -17.59 8.00
CA VAL A 99 -1.49 -17.27 7.49
C VAL A 99 -0.59 -16.66 8.57
N ARG A 100 -1.13 -15.81 9.44
CA ARG A 100 -0.35 -15.22 10.54
C ARG A 100 0.12 -16.28 11.54
N LEU A 101 -0.73 -17.25 11.82
CA LEU A 101 -0.45 -18.36 12.75
C LEU A 101 0.40 -19.48 12.10
N CYS A 102 0.50 -19.52 10.78
CA CYS A 102 1.27 -20.51 10.06
C CYS A 102 2.78 -20.32 10.27
N ASP A 103 3.53 -21.42 10.41
CA ASP A 103 5.00 -21.39 10.49
C ASP A 103 5.68 -21.55 9.13
N ASP A 104 4.94 -21.84 8.06
CA ASP A 104 5.47 -21.99 6.72
C ASP A 104 5.86 -20.63 6.13
N ARG A 105 7.18 -20.42 6.00
CA ARG A 105 7.76 -19.19 5.43
C ARG A 105 7.38 -18.96 3.97
N ARG A 106 7.16 -20.02 3.18
CA ARG A 106 6.78 -19.90 1.76
C ARG A 106 5.35 -19.40 1.64
N LEU A 107 4.42 -19.95 2.46
CA LEU A 107 3.05 -19.45 2.50
C LEU A 107 3.00 -17.97 2.94
N LYS A 108 3.79 -17.59 3.94
CA LYS A 108 3.88 -16.17 4.33
C LYS A 108 4.42 -15.28 3.21
N GLN A 109 5.41 -15.75 2.46
CA GLN A 109 5.97 -15.01 1.32
C GLN A 109 4.93 -14.88 0.19
N ASP A 110 4.23 -15.95 -0.16
CA ASP A 110 3.16 -15.93 -1.15
C ASP A 110 2.03 -14.97 -0.74
N TRP A 111 1.71 -14.96 0.57
CA TRP A 111 0.76 -14.00 1.13
C TRP A 111 1.18 -12.55 0.90
N TYR A 112 2.45 -12.21 1.11
CA TYR A 112 2.95 -10.86 0.87
C TYR A 112 2.85 -10.47 -0.62
N TYR A 113 3.17 -11.38 -1.52
CA TYR A 113 3.04 -11.12 -2.96
C TYR A 113 1.58 -10.93 -3.38
N LEU A 114 0.66 -11.71 -2.85
CA LEU A 114 -0.76 -11.59 -3.16
C LEU A 114 -1.39 -10.28 -2.66
N GLN A 115 -0.76 -9.59 -1.73
CA GLN A 115 -1.22 -8.30 -1.21
C GLN A 115 -0.75 -7.09 -2.02
N ALA A 116 0.06 -7.29 -3.07
CA ALA A 116 0.51 -6.17 -3.90
C ALA A 116 -0.71 -5.44 -4.49
N SER A 117 -0.72 -4.12 -4.35
CA SER A 117 -1.84 -3.27 -4.78
C SER A 117 -2.13 -3.35 -6.27
N ASP A 118 -1.10 -3.63 -7.07
CA ASP A 118 -1.19 -3.76 -8.53
C ASP A 118 -2.18 -4.83 -8.98
N HIS A 119 -2.27 -5.95 -8.25
CA HIS A 119 -3.24 -6.98 -8.56
C HIS A 119 -4.68 -6.45 -8.59
N PHE A 120 -5.03 -5.61 -7.60
CA PHE A 120 -6.35 -5.00 -7.51
C PHE A 120 -6.50 -3.87 -8.53
N TYR A 121 -5.45 -3.11 -8.77
CA TYR A 121 -5.43 -2.04 -9.77
C TYR A 121 -5.72 -2.56 -11.18
N TYR A 122 -5.14 -3.71 -11.56
CA TYR A 122 -5.37 -4.35 -12.85
C TYR A 122 -6.80 -4.85 -13.05
N MET A 123 -7.56 -5.06 -11.97
CA MET A 123 -8.99 -5.40 -12.01
C MET A 123 -9.90 -4.16 -12.09
N CYS A 124 -9.34 -2.95 -12.13
CA CYS A 124 -10.11 -1.73 -12.18
C CYS A 124 -10.81 -1.59 -13.53
N THR A 125 -12.12 -1.27 -13.48
CA THR A 125 -12.93 -1.04 -14.69
C THR A 125 -13.05 0.43 -15.06
N LYS A 126 -12.47 1.33 -14.27
CA LYS A 126 -12.49 2.78 -14.50
C LYS A 126 -11.68 3.21 -15.71
N TYR A 127 -10.72 2.39 -16.19
CA TYR A 127 -9.87 2.76 -17.32
C TYR A 127 -10.67 3.09 -18.58
N LEU A 128 -11.92 2.64 -18.68
CA LEU A 128 -12.82 2.99 -19.79
C LEU A 128 -13.27 4.47 -19.75
N SER A 129 -13.31 5.06 -18.55
CA SER A 129 -13.70 6.46 -18.35
C SER A 129 -12.52 7.39 -18.13
N ASP A 130 -11.46 6.92 -17.45
CA ASP A 130 -10.26 7.71 -17.11
C ASP A 130 -9.15 7.59 -18.17
N GLY A 131 -9.48 7.06 -19.35
CA GLY A 131 -8.50 6.78 -20.38
C GLY A 131 -7.71 5.51 -20.12
N ALA A 132 -6.52 5.40 -20.70
CA ALA A 132 -5.72 4.17 -20.69
C ALA A 132 -4.80 4.01 -19.46
N VAL A 133 -4.93 4.85 -18.42
CA VAL A 133 -3.97 4.87 -17.32
C VAL A 133 -3.87 3.51 -16.63
N HIS A 134 -5.02 2.91 -16.28
CA HIS A 134 -5.05 1.60 -15.61
C HIS A 134 -4.60 0.45 -16.53
N SER A 135 -4.88 0.53 -17.82
CA SER A 135 -4.48 -0.48 -18.80
C SER A 135 -3.01 -0.36 -19.21
N HIS A 136 -2.44 0.84 -19.10
CA HIS A 136 -1.04 1.09 -19.50
C HIS A 136 -0.05 0.23 -18.71
N TYR A 137 -0.29 0.04 -17.42
CA TYR A 137 0.59 -0.74 -16.53
C TYR A 137 0.15 -2.20 -16.37
N SER A 138 -1.02 -2.57 -16.89
CA SER A 138 -1.54 -3.93 -16.77
C SER A 138 -0.85 -4.89 -17.73
N PRO A 139 -0.36 -6.05 -17.27
CA PRO A 139 0.13 -7.11 -18.14
C PRO A 139 -1.01 -7.93 -18.76
N TYR A 140 -2.27 -7.61 -18.46
CA TYR A 140 -3.47 -8.33 -18.89
C TYR A 140 -4.26 -7.53 -19.92
N ASP A 141 -4.90 -8.22 -20.84
CA ASP A 141 -5.71 -7.60 -21.89
C ASP A 141 -7.03 -6.99 -21.36
N SER A 142 -7.46 -7.42 -20.16
CA SER A 142 -8.68 -6.89 -19.54
C SER A 142 -8.69 -7.05 -18.02
N PRO A 143 -9.49 -6.25 -17.30
CA PRO A 143 -9.70 -6.41 -15.85
C PRO A 143 -10.29 -7.78 -15.47
N TYR A 144 -11.07 -8.39 -16.36
CA TYR A 144 -11.66 -9.71 -16.14
C TYR A 144 -10.62 -10.82 -16.24
N GLU A 145 -9.66 -10.68 -17.13
CA GLU A 145 -8.53 -11.60 -17.23
C GLU A 145 -7.63 -11.46 -16.00
N ALA A 146 -7.32 -10.25 -15.59
CA ALA A 146 -6.57 -9.99 -14.35
C ALA A 146 -7.26 -10.64 -13.14
N PHE A 147 -8.57 -10.48 -13.00
CA PHE A 147 -9.35 -11.11 -11.95
C PHE A 147 -9.29 -12.64 -12.01
N THR A 148 -9.49 -13.22 -13.19
CA THR A 148 -9.49 -14.69 -13.37
C THR A 148 -8.14 -15.28 -12.99
N ASN A 149 -7.05 -14.70 -13.48
CA ASN A 149 -5.70 -15.14 -13.16
C ASN A 149 -5.39 -15.01 -11.67
N TYR A 150 -5.70 -13.87 -11.08
CA TYR A 150 -5.51 -13.66 -9.65
C TYR A 150 -6.30 -14.66 -8.81
N MET A 151 -7.58 -14.87 -9.12
CA MET A 151 -8.44 -15.80 -8.37
C MET A 151 -8.00 -17.25 -8.49
N ASN A 152 -7.43 -17.64 -9.62
CA ASN A 152 -6.85 -18.98 -9.78
C ASN A 152 -5.66 -19.18 -8.84
N VAL A 153 -4.73 -18.23 -8.82
CA VAL A 153 -3.56 -18.26 -7.92
C VAL A 153 -3.99 -18.20 -6.45
N LEU A 154 -4.93 -17.31 -6.13
CA LEU A 154 -5.46 -17.16 -4.77
C LEU A 154 -6.18 -18.43 -4.30
N SER A 155 -6.93 -19.10 -5.17
CA SER A 155 -7.61 -20.35 -4.84
C SER A 155 -6.63 -21.47 -4.51
N ASP A 156 -5.57 -21.62 -5.29
CA ASP A 156 -4.47 -22.56 -4.97
C ASP A 156 -3.82 -22.22 -3.63
N PHE A 157 -3.53 -20.95 -3.40
CA PHE A 157 -2.97 -20.47 -2.15
C PHE A 157 -3.87 -20.82 -0.94
N ILE A 158 -5.18 -20.56 -1.04
CA ILE A 158 -6.14 -20.88 0.01
C ILE A 158 -6.15 -22.37 0.34
N VAL A 159 -6.19 -23.24 -0.69
CA VAL A 159 -6.12 -24.70 -0.49
C VAL A 159 -4.85 -25.09 0.26
N ARG A 160 -3.71 -24.51 -0.06
CA ARG A 160 -2.45 -24.77 0.66
C ARG A 160 -2.48 -24.28 2.10
N VAL A 161 -3.10 -23.14 2.37
CA VAL A 161 -3.28 -22.61 3.74
C VAL A 161 -4.22 -23.54 4.52
N GLU A 162 -5.36 -23.94 3.94
CA GLU A 162 -6.33 -24.82 4.58
C GLU A 162 -5.76 -26.20 4.91
N ALA A 163 -4.87 -26.72 4.05
CA ALA A 163 -4.18 -27.99 4.29
C ALA A 163 -3.28 -27.98 5.54
N GLN A 164 -2.85 -26.79 6.02
CA GLN A 164 -2.11 -26.64 7.29
C GLN A 164 -3.03 -26.73 8.52
N TYR A 165 -4.33 -26.52 8.32
CA TYR A 165 -5.33 -26.43 9.38
C TYR A 165 -6.53 -27.30 9.00
N PRO A 166 -6.45 -28.63 9.17
CA PRO A 166 -7.59 -29.51 8.88
C PRO A 166 -8.81 -29.11 9.71
N GLU A 167 -9.98 -29.14 9.08
CA GLU A 167 -11.28 -28.83 9.66
C GLU A 167 -11.68 -29.90 10.70
N SER A 168 -11.12 -29.88 11.87
CA SER A 168 -11.62 -30.59 13.03
C SER A 168 -12.21 -29.60 14.04
N ILE A 169 -13.25 -30.02 14.74
CA ILE A 169 -13.91 -29.22 15.82
C ILE A 169 -12.87 -28.79 16.86
N GLU A 170 -11.88 -29.62 17.15
CA GLU A 170 -10.76 -29.30 18.06
C GLU A 170 -9.91 -28.13 17.59
N ASN A 171 -9.82 -27.90 16.27
CA ASN A 171 -9.08 -26.78 15.71
C ASN A 171 -9.88 -25.47 15.73
N GLU A 172 -11.21 -25.50 15.69
CA GLU A 172 -12.04 -24.28 15.86
C GLU A 172 -11.93 -23.75 17.29
N GLU A 173 -11.96 -24.60 18.29
CA GLU A 173 -11.75 -24.20 19.71
C GLU A 173 -10.33 -23.65 19.92
N LEU A 174 -9.32 -24.31 19.35
CA LEU A 174 -7.94 -23.83 19.40
C LEU A 174 -7.77 -22.48 18.70
N ASN A 175 -8.36 -22.29 17.54
CA ASN A 175 -8.34 -21.01 16.80
C ASN A 175 -9.08 -19.90 17.55
N ALA A 176 -10.21 -20.20 18.17
CA ALA A 176 -10.94 -19.25 19.02
C ALA A 176 -10.11 -18.85 20.24
N LEU A 177 -9.42 -19.80 20.87
CA LEU A 177 -8.53 -19.56 22.01
C LEU A 177 -7.32 -18.69 21.61
N LEU A 178 -6.67 -19.00 20.48
CA LEU A 178 -5.54 -18.23 19.96
C LEU A 178 -5.95 -16.79 19.58
N THR A 179 -7.15 -16.62 19.02
CA THR A 179 -7.71 -15.29 18.73
C THR A 179 -7.95 -14.50 20.01
N THR A 180 -8.46 -15.15 21.06
CA THR A 180 -8.67 -14.54 22.38
C THR A 180 -7.35 -14.11 23.01
N ILE A 181 -6.34 -14.97 23.01
CA ILE A 181 -5.00 -14.68 23.54
C ILE A 181 -4.38 -13.48 22.79
N ARG A 182 -4.53 -13.42 21.47
CA ARG A 182 -3.97 -12.34 20.67
C ARG A 182 -4.66 -11.00 20.95
N ASN A 183 -5.98 -11.00 21.09
CA ASN A 183 -6.73 -9.78 21.44
C ASN A 183 -6.32 -9.27 22.83
N GLN A 184 -6.16 -10.16 23.79
CA GLN A 184 -5.67 -9.80 25.12
C GLN A 184 -4.23 -9.27 25.10
N SER A 185 -3.35 -9.85 24.27
CA SER A 185 -1.98 -9.34 24.11
C SER A 185 -1.97 -7.94 23.51
N ALA A 186 -2.80 -7.67 22.52
CA ALA A 186 -2.94 -6.35 21.92
C ALA A 186 -3.49 -5.30 22.91
N GLU A 187 -4.45 -5.68 23.75
CA GLU A 187 -4.96 -4.82 24.82
C GLU A 187 -3.89 -4.52 25.88
N ILE A 188 -3.06 -5.51 26.23
CA ILE A 188 -1.94 -5.32 27.15
C ILE A 188 -0.88 -4.39 26.56
N GLU A 189 -0.53 -4.55 25.28
CA GLU A 189 0.40 -3.63 24.59
C GLU A 189 -0.13 -2.20 24.57
N LEU A 190 -1.40 -2.00 24.23
CA LEU A 190 -2.04 -0.69 24.25
C LEU A 190 -2.07 -0.07 25.66
N SER A 191 -2.32 -0.88 26.68
CA SER A 191 -2.32 -0.41 28.06
C SER A 191 -0.91 -0.03 28.56
N LEU A 192 0.12 -0.75 28.12
CA LEU A 192 1.53 -0.43 28.43
C LEU A 192 2.00 0.86 27.75
N ILE A 193 1.52 1.14 26.55
CA ILE A 193 1.79 2.41 25.85
C ILE A 193 1.19 3.58 26.62
N HIS A 194 -0.05 3.45 27.12
CA HIS A 194 -0.71 4.49 27.92
C HIS A 194 -0.09 4.70 29.32
N ILE A 195 0.59 3.71 29.87
CA ILE A 195 1.29 3.83 31.17
C ILE A 195 2.68 4.48 31.01
N SER A 196 3.26 4.44 29.80
CA SER A 196 4.58 4.97 29.50
C SER A 196 4.59 6.41 28.96
N GLU A 197 3.44 7.05 28.78
CA GLU A 197 3.33 8.48 28.51
C GLU A 197 3.31 9.26 29.82
N PRO A 198 4.28 10.18 30.03
CA PRO A 198 4.34 11.04 31.23
C PRO A 198 3.30 12.17 31.22
#